data_55de9d369cffa9e150b365866d248c3e
#
_entry.id   55de9d369cffa9e150b365866d248c3e
#
_cell.length_a   1.000
_cell.length_b   1.000
_cell.length_c   1.000
_cell.angle_alpha   90.00
_cell.angle_beta   90.00
_cell.angle_gamma   90.00
#
_symmetry.space_group_name_H-M   'P 1'
#
loop_
_entity.id
_entity.type
_entity.pdbx_description
1 polymer ?
#
loop_
_entity_poly.entity_id
_entity_poly.type
_entity_poly.pdbx_seq_one_letter_code
_entity_poly.pdbx_strand_id
1 'polypeptide(L)'
;MILSADSSLKMILQKNSGGKKEMEQRIKGTTGLMALIGSPVGHSGSPAMYNFSFRHHNLDYAYMAFDIKEDQVPAALDAIRLFKMRGANVTMPCKNEVAKHMDELSPAARIIGAVNTIVNEDGKLVGHITDGIGFMQSLKDNDIDVIGKKMTIAGAGGAATAIEIQAALDGVKEISIFNGLRNLCKFLVNDTSGTHIHMSYF
;
A
#
# COMPACT_ATOMS: atom_id res chain seq x y z
N MET A 1 38.84 -12.60 11.12
CA MET A 1 38.31 -13.97 11.14
C MET A 1 37.06 -13.96 10.21
N ILE A 2 37.34 -13.90 8.90
CA ILE A 2 36.36 -13.88 7.81
C ILE A 2 36.75 -15.07 6.91
N LEU A 3 36.24 -16.26 7.22
CA LEU A 3 36.40 -17.46 6.35
C LEU A 3 35.50 -18.59 6.85
N SER A 4 34.18 -18.46 6.73
CA SER A 4 33.27 -19.61 6.81
C SER A 4 32.04 -19.54 5.90
N ALA A 5 31.88 -18.47 5.11
CA ALA A 5 30.79 -18.36 4.16
C ALA A 5 31.00 -19.12 2.84
N ASP A 6 32.24 -19.41 2.49
CA ASP A 6 32.62 -20.00 1.19
C ASP A 6 32.30 -21.49 1.04
N SER A 7 32.41 -22.28 2.12
CA SER A 7 32.12 -23.71 2.08
C SER A 7 30.62 -24.04 2.01
N SER A 8 29.81 -23.29 2.68
CA SER A 8 28.34 -23.46 2.64
C SER A 8 27.76 -23.04 1.29
N LEU A 9 28.30 -21.97 0.69
CA LEU A 9 27.91 -21.53 -0.64
C LEU A 9 28.31 -22.55 -1.73
N LYS A 10 29.51 -23.13 -1.64
CA LYS A 10 29.96 -24.20 -2.55
C LYS A 10 29.13 -25.48 -2.44
N MET A 11 28.63 -25.82 -1.24
CA MET A 11 27.80 -27.01 -1.04
C MET A 11 26.40 -26.85 -1.61
N ILE A 12 25.84 -25.61 -1.60
CA ILE A 12 24.58 -25.32 -2.24
C ILE A 12 24.70 -25.32 -3.77
N LEU A 13 25.82 -24.88 -4.31
CA LEU A 13 26.09 -24.87 -5.74
C LEU A 13 26.39 -26.29 -6.31
N GLN A 14 26.92 -27.22 -5.51
CA GLN A 14 27.23 -28.59 -5.95
C GLN A 14 26.02 -29.54 -5.98
N LYS A 15 24.91 -29.24 -5.28
CA LYS A 15 23.68 -30.06 -5.30
C LYS A 15 22.82 -29.91 -6.56
N ASN A 16 23.12 -28.97 -7.45
CA ASN A 16 22.34 -28.69 -8.66
C ASN A 16 23.06 -29.02 -9.99
N SER A 17 24.00 -29.93 -10.00
CA SER A 17 24.74 -30.34 -11.22
C SER A 17 23.99 -31.38 -12.08
N GLY A 18 22.73 -31.18 -12.28
CA GLY A 18 21.87 -31.91 -13.23
C GLY A 18 21.23 -30.97 -14.23
N GLY A 19 21.96 -30.51 -15.24
CA GLY A 19 21.56 -29.59 -16.29
C GLY A 19 22.03 -28.16 -15.97
N LYS A 20 22.84 -27.58 -16.86
CA LYS A 20 23.23 -26.18 -16.83
C LYS A 20 21.98 -25.27 -17.01
N LYS A 21 21.21 -25.02 -15.95
CA LYS A 21 20.39 -23.84 -15.83
C LYS A 21 21.38 -22.72 -15.49
N GLU A 22 21.73 -21.86 -16.44
CA GLU A 22 22.39 -20.60 -16.14
C GLU A 22 21.66 -19.99 -14.95
N MET A 23 22.36 -19.67 -13.88
CA MET A 23 21.80 -18.98 -12.73
C MET A 23 21.48 -17.57 -13.23
N GLU A 24 20.23 -17.36 -13.62
CA GLU A 24 19.74 -16.06 -14.06
C GLU A 24 20.07 -15.03 -12.98
N GLN A 25 20.95 -14.10 -13.29
CA GLN A 25 21.37 -13.05 -12.37
C GLN A 25 20.18 -12.09 -12.19
N ARG A 26 19.37 -12.37 -11.19
CA ARG A 26 18.08 -11.70 -10.97
C ARG A 26 18.22 -10.24 -10.50
N ILE A 27 19.29 -9.94 -9.76
CA ILE A 27 19.57 -8.60 -9.21
C ILE A 27 20.89 -8.12 -9.78
N LYS A 28 20.87 -6.95 -10.41
CA LYS A 28 22.00 -6.28 -11.05
C LYS A 28 22.23 -4.92 -10.40
N GLY A 29 23.31 -4.23 -10.74
CA GLY A 29 23.57 -2.88 -10.29
C GLY A 29 22.53 -1.84 -10.79
N THR A 30 21.74 -2.20 -11.80
CA THR A 30 20.68 -1.38 -12.39
C THR A 30 19.29 -1.68 -11.83
N THR A 31 19.14 -2.78 -11.08
CA THR A 31 17.83 -3.21 -10.57
C THR A 31 17.24 -2.14 -9.65
N GLY A 32 16.03 -1.66 -9.97
CA GLY A 32 15.31 -0.69 -9.17
C GLY A 32 14.81 -1.29 -7.86
N LEU A 33 14.81 -0.52 -6.78
CA LEU A 33 14.30 -0.95 -5.48
C LEU A 33 12.91 -0.35 -5.23
N MET A 34 12.00 -1.20 -4.74
CA MET A 34 10.70 -0.82 -4.18
C MET A 34 10.54 -1.47 -2.80
N ALA A 35 9.70 -0.91 -1.95
CA ALA A 35 9.62 -1.32 -0.55
C ALA A 35 8.19 -1.45 0.00
N LEU A 36 8.07 -2.24 1.07
CA LEU A 36 7.04 -2.08 2.09
C LEU A 36 7.70 -1.49 3.33
N ILE A 37 7.12 -0.45 3.91
CA ILE A 37 7.51 0.11 5.21
C ILE A 37 6.37 0.02 6.21
N GLY A 38 6.68 -0.29 7.46
CA GLY A 38 5.74 -0.45 8.58
C GLY A 38 6.30 -1.42 9.62
N SER A 39 5.55 -1.71 10.68
CA SER A 39 5.99 -2.62 11.76
C SER A 39 4.79 -3.30 12.43
N PRO A 40 4.84 -4.64 12.63
CA PRO A 40 5.81 -5.59 12.11
C PRO A 40 5.52 -5.98 10.65
N VAL A 41 6.53 -6.17 9.83
CA VAL A 41 6.36 -6.53 8.40
C VAL A 41 6.90 -7.90 8.02
N GLY A 42 7.52 -8.63 8.96
CA GLY A 42 8.16 -9.92 8.70
C GLY A 42 7.22 -11.03 8.18
N HIS A 43 5.92 -10.91 8.43
CA HIS A 43 4.89 -11.85 7.97
C HIS A 43 4.23 -11.44 6.65
N SER A 44 4.62 -10.32 6.06
CA SER A 44 3.99 -9.78 4.85
C SER A 44 4.23 -10.66 3.62
N GLY A 45 3.17 -10.97 2.88
CA GLY A 45 3.24 -11.64 1.58
C GLY A 45 3.62 -10.71 0.42
N SER A 46 3.65 -9.38 0.64
CA SER A 46 3.92 -8.39 -0.41
C SER A 46 5.25 -8.64 -1.15
N PRO A 47 6.39 -8.93 -0.49
CA PRO A 47 7.63 -9.20 -1.20
C PRO A 47 7.55 -10.40 -2.14
N ALA A 48 6.88 -11.47 -1.73
CA ALA A 48 6.70 -12.65 -2.59
C ALA A 48 5.84 -12.32 -3.80
N MET A 49 4.71 -11.63 -3.60
CA MET A 49 3.76 -11.24 -4.64
C MET A 49 4.38 -10.28 -5.66
N TYR A 50 4.97 -9.18 -5.23
CA TYR A 50 5.57 -8.20 -6.14
C TYR A 50 6.77 -8.75 -6.90
N ASN A 51 7.65 -9.47 -6.23
CA ASN A 51 8.80 -10.09 -6.89
C ASN A 51 8.40 -11.18 -7.89
N PHE A 52 7.29 -11.88 -7.66
CA PHE A 52 6.70 -12.79 -8.66
C PHE A 52 6.18 -12.01 -9.87
N SER A 53 5.41 -10.94 -9.65
CA SER A 53 4.86 -10.08 -10.69
C SER A 53 5.97 -9.43 -11.53
N PHE A 54 7.01 -8.89 -10.91
CA PHE A 54 8.14 -8.29 -11.63
C PHE A 54 8.81 -9.28 -12.57
N ARG A 55 9.01 -10.53 -12.13
CA ARG A 55 9.54 -11.58 -13.01
C ARG A 55 8.60 -11.91 -14.16
N HIS A 56 7.31 -12.07 -13.86
CA HIS A 56 6.30 -12.41 -14.86
C HIS A 56 6.22 -11.36 -15.97
N HIS A 57 6.37 -10.10 -15.62
CA HIS A 57 6.31 -8.96 -16.55
C HIS A 57 7.68 -8.50 -17.05
N ASN A 58 8.78 -9.22 -16.76
CA ASN A 58 10.15 -8.88 -17.13
C ASN A 58 10.57 -7.46 -16.67
N LEU A 59 10.14 -7.06 -15.47
CA LEU A 59 10.51 -5.79 -14.87
C LEU A 59 11.76 -5.94 -14.01
N ASP A 60 12.77 -5.08 -14.22
CA ASP A 60 14.03 -5.09 -13.46
C ASP A 60 13.86 -4.34 -12.13
N TYR A 61 13.06 -4.92 -11.25
CA TYR A 61 12.81 -4.43 -9.89
C TYR A 61 12.97 -5.52 -8.84
N ALA A 62 13.37 -5.08 -7.65
CA ALA A 62 13.33 -5.87 -6.41
C ALA A 62 12.41 -5.20 -5.39
N TYR A 63 11.64 -6.00 -4.69
CA TYR A 63 10.76 -5.54 -3.62
C TYR A 63 11.17 -6.15 -2.29
N MET A 64 11.35 -5.32 -1.28
CA MET A 64 11.73 -5.72 0.07
C MET A 64 10.81 -5.11 1.12
N ALA A 65 10.73 -5.74 2.30
CA ALA A 65 10.01 -5.20 3.45
C ALA A 65 11.02 -4.71 4.50
N PHE A 66 10.77 -3.51 5.04
CA PHE A 66 11.59 -2.89 6.07
C PHE A 66 10.72 -2.62 7.30
N ASP A 67 11.18 -3.14 8.44
CA ASP A 67 10.52 -2.91 9.73
C ASP A 67 10.84 -1.49 10.21
N ILE A 68 9.87 -0.58 10.01
CA ILE A 68 10.00 0.85 10.27
C ILE A 68 8.89 1.27 11.24
N LYS A 69 9.27 1.89 12.34
CA LYS A 69 8.34 2.49 13.32
C LYS A 69 8.02 3.93 12.94
N GLU A 70 7.00 4.51 13.57
CA GLU A 70 6.51 5.87 13.25
C GLU A 70 7.61 6.94 13.39
N ASP A 71 8.42 6.87 14.42
CA ASP A 71 9.52 7.80 14.68
C ASP A 71 10.67 7.73 13.65
N GLN A 72 10.73 6.63 12.89
CA GLN A 72 11.73 6.41 11.85
C GLN A 72 11.24 6.81 10.45
N VAL A 73 9.97 7.21 10.30
CA VAL A 73 9.38 7.57 9.01
C VAL A 73 10.17 8.65 8.27
N PRO A 74 10.60 9.77 8.89
CA PRO A 74 11.37 10.79 8.18
C PRO A 74 12.64 10.23 7.54
N ALA A 75 13.40 9.43 8.28
CA ALA A 75 14.63 8.81 7.78
C ALA A 75 14.35 7.80 6.64
N ALA A 76 13.24 7.05 6.72
CA ALA A 76 12.83 6.14 5.67
C ALA A 76 12.45 6.88 4.38
N LEU A 77 11.79 8.04 4.46
CA LEU A 77 11.44 8.87 3.32
C LEU A 77 12.69 9.49 2.67
N ASP A 78 13.66 9.92 3.47
CA ASP A 78 14.95 10.38 2.97
C ASP A 78 15.72 9.26 2.26
N ALA A 79 15.65 8.03 2.76
CA ALA A 79 16.24 6.86 2.10
C ALA A 79 15.55 6.55 0.75
N ILE A 80 14.21 6.70 0.65
CA ILE A 80 13.48 6.54 -0.61
C ILE A 80 13.99 7.53 -1.66
N ARG A 81 14.24 8.79 -1.28
CA ARG A 81 14.81 9.81 -2.17
C ARG A 81 16.27 9.49 -2.52
N LEU A 82 17.09 9.21 -1.51
CA LEU A 82 18.53 8.98 -1.65
C LEU A 82 18.85 7.77 -2.57
N PHE A 83 18.12 6.67 -2.37
CA PHE A 83 18.30 5.44 -3.16
C PHE A 83 17.54 5.48 -4.48
N LYS A 84 16.88 6.59 -4.80
CA LYS A 84 16.07 6.77 -6.02
C LYS A 84 15.07 5.62 -6.19
N MET A 85 14.47 5.17 -5.08
CA MET A 85 13.44 4.15 -5.14
C MET A 85 12.24 4.69 -5.90
N ARG A 86 11.60 3.88 -6.72
CA ARG A 86 10.41 4.30 -7.50
C ARG A 86 9.20 4.59 -6.61
N GLY A 87 9.19 4.04 -5.41
CA GLY A 87 8.19 4.26 -4.41
C GLY A 87 8.18 3.16 -3.36
N ALA A 88 7.20 3.22 -2.48
CA ALA A 88 7.00 2.25 -1.43
C ALA A 88 5.52 2.06 -1.10
N ASN A 89 5.15 0.89 -0.62
CA ASN A 89 3.90 0.71 0.10
C ASN A 89 4.11 0.99 1.59
N VAL A 90 3.05 1.42 2.24
CA VAL A 90 3.05 1.76 3.67
C VAL A 90 1.97 0.96 4.38
N THR A 91 2.35 0.31 5.48
CA THR A 91 1.40 -0.38 6.35
C THR A 91 1.42 0.21 7.77
N MET A 92 0.62 -0.36 8.65
CA MET A 92 0.60 0.06 10.05
C MET A 92 2.00 -0.05 10.69
N PRO A 93 2.33 0.83 11.65
CA PRO A 93 1.55 1.99 12.10
C PRO A 93 1.79 3.26 11.26
N CYS A 94 2.63 3.23 10.24
CA CYS A 94 3.24 4.39 9.58
C CYS A 94 2.31 5.20 8.66
N LYS A 95 1.11 4.69 8.29
CA LYS A 95 0.24 5.31 7.27
C LYS A 95 -0.09 6.79 7.54
N ASN A 96 -0.42 7.14 8.77
CA ASN A 96 -0.76 8.50 9.15
C ASN A 96 0.47 9.40 9.27
N GLU A 97 1.57 8.86 9.80
CA GLU A 97 2.81 9.62 9.94
C GLU A 97 3.40 9.97 8.57
N VAL A 98 3.43 8.99 7.64
CA VAL A 98 3.87 9.23 6.26
C VAL A 98 3.09 10.36 5.59
N ALA A 99 1.78 10.43 5.80
CA ALA A 99 0.94 11.47 5.17
C ALA A 99 1.38 12.89 5.53
N LYS A 100 1.95 13.10 6.72
CA LYS A 100 2.43 14.42 7.20
C LYS A 100 3.69 14.89 6.48
N HIS A 101 4.43 13.98 5.87
CA HIS A 101 5.75 14.22 5.27
C HIS A 101 5.75 14.09 3.74
N MET A 102 4.60 13.96 3.11
CA MET A 102 4.49 13.91 1.65
C MET A 102 4.57 15.32 1.05
N ASP A 103 5.24 15.43 -0.10
CA ASP A 103 5.29 16.68 -0.85
C ASP A 103 3.93 16.98 -1.48
N GLU A 104 3.16 15.93 -1.84
CA GLU A 104 1.79 16.04 -2.33
C GLU A 104 0.95 14.83 -1.89
N LEU A 105 -0.35 15.05 -1.71
CA LEU A 105 -1.32 14.01 -1.39
C LEU A 105 -2.41 13.95 -2.45
N SER A 106 -2.77 12.75 -2.85
CA SER A 106 -3.99 12.53 -3.64
C SER A 106 -5.24 13.04 -2.87
N PRO A 107 -6.34 13.39 -3.56
CA PRO A 107 -7.55 13.87 -2.90
C PRO A 107 -8.04 12.96 -1.77
N ALA A 108 -8.11 11.66 -2.01
CA ALA A 108 -8.52 10.69 -1.00
C ALA A 108 -7.54 10.62 0.17
N ALA A 109 -6.22 10.58 -0.08
CA ALA A 109 -5.20 10.55 0.97
C ALA A 109 -5.23 11.81 1.85
N ARG A 110 -5.53 12.96 1.25
CA ARG A 110 -5.67 14.24 1.97
C ARG A 110 -6.88 14.24 2.90
N ILE A 111 -8.02 13.73 2.45
CA ILE A 111 -9.24 13.64 3.27
C ILE A 111 -9.05 12.65 4.42
N ILE A 112 -8.44 11.50 4.13
CA ILE A 112 -8.24 10.42 5.10
C ILE A 112 -7.12 10.74 6.09
N GLY A 113 -6.12 11.54 5.67
CA GLY A 113 -4.92 11.80 6.46
C GLY A 113 -4.00 10.58 6.59
N ALA A 114 -4.03 9.68 5.59
CA ALA A 114 -3.24 8.47 5.57
C ALA A 114 -2.74 8.13 4.16
N VAL A 115 -1.58 7.48 4.09
CA VAL A 115 -0.95 7.04 2.85
C VAL A 115 -0.61 5.55 2.95
N ASN A 116 -0.98 4.75 1.96
CA ASN A 116 -0.56 3.37 1.83
C ASN A 116 0.38 3.12 0.65
N THR A 117 0.52 4.10 -0.24
CA THR A 117 1.35 4.02 -1.44
C THR A 117 2.06 5.35 -1.67
N ILE A 118 3.37 5.31 -1.77
CA ILE A 118 4.24 6.45 -2.10
C ILE A 118 4.73 6.26 -3.52
N VAL A 119 4.58 7.28 -4.35
CA VAL A 119 5.23 7.38 -5.67
C VAL A 119 6.34 8.41 -5.56
N ASN A 120 7.52 8.06 -6.03
CA ASN A 120 8.65 8.98 -6.11
C ASN A 120 8.79 9.51 -7.55
N GLU A 121 8.44 10.76 -7.74
CA GLU A 121 8.55 11.49 -8.99
C GLU A 121 9.81 12.37 -8.96
N ASP A 122 10.96 11.75 -9.26
CA ASP A 122 12.27 12.40 -9.30
C ASP A 122 12.63 13.18 -8.01
N GLY A 123 12.31 12.58 -6.86
CA GLY A 123 12.57 13.14 -5.54
C GLY A 123 11.35 13.78 -4.87
N LYS A 124 10.29 14.12 -5.62
CA LYS A 124 9.00 14.54 -5.10
C LYS A 124 8.20 13.30 -4.68
N LEU A 125 7.84 13.20 -3.42
CA LEU A 125 7.06 12.09 -2.89
C LEU A 125 5.56 12.40 -2.91
N VAL A 126 4.82 11.67 -3.72
CA VAL A 126 3.36 11.78 -3.84
C VAL A 126 2.70 10.64 -3.10
N GLY A 127 1.86 10.98 -2.12
CA GLY A 127 1.15 10.02 -1.27
C GLY A 127 -0.24 9.68 -1.76
N HIS A 128 -0.54 8.40 -1.84
CA HIS A 128 -1.85 7.88 -2.23
C HIS A 128 -2.41 6.95 -1.16
N ILE A 129 -3.74 6.80 -1.16
CA ILE A 129 -4.46 5.75 -0.44
C ILE A 129 -5.29 4.96 -1.44
N THR A 130 -4.96 3.69 -1.61
CA THR A 130 -5.53 2.84 -2.67
C THR A 130 -6.45 1.75 -2.13
N ASP A 131 -6.59 1.63 -0.81
CA ASP A 131 -7.41 0.60 -0.16
C ASP A 131 -8.88 0.69 -0.61
N GLY A 132 -9.44 1.90 -0.63
CA GLY A 132 -10.81 2.16 -1.08
C GLY A 132 -11.00 1.91 -2.57
N ILE A 133 -10.09 2.41 -3.40
CA ILE A 133 -10.12 2.19 -4.87
C ILE A 133 -10.09 0.69 -5.18
N GLY A 134 -9.20 -0.06 -4.51
CA GLY A 134 -9.09 -1.51 -4.69
C GLY A 134 -10.36 -2.25 -4.30
N PHE A 135 -11.00 -1.83 -3.20
CA PHE A 135 -12.28 -2.41 -2.77
C PHE A 135 -13.40 -2.13 -3.77
N MET A 136 -13.58 -0.86 -4.20
CA MET A 136 -14.61 -0.51 -5.18
C MET A 136 -14.39 -1.21 -6.52
N GLN A 137 -13.13 -1.36 -6.95
CA GLN A 137 -12.80 -2.15 -8.14
C GLN A 137 -13.16 -3.62 -7.95
N SER A 138 -12.88 -4.21 -6.77
CA SER A 138 -13.23 -5.60 -6.52
C SER A 138 -14.75 -5.86 -6.55
N LEU A 139 -15.56 -4.91 -6.10
CA LEU A 139 -17.01 -5.00 -6.24
C LEU A 139 -17.43 -5.04 -7.72
N LYS A 140 -16.86 -4.12 -8.52
CA LYS A 140 -17.12 -4.05 -9.96
C LYS A 140 -16.70 -5.34 -10.70
N ASP A 141 -15.55 -5.89 -10.36
CA ASP A 141 -15.02 -7.12 -10.96
C ASP A 141 -15.88 -8.37 -10.62
N ASN A 142 -16.71 -8.27 -9.58
CA ASN A 142 -17.69 -9.29 -9.18
C ASN A 142 -19.13 -8.91 -9.54
N ASP A 143 -19.35 -7.99 -10.47
CA ASP A 143 -20.66 -7.53 -10.93
C ASP A 143 -21.55 -6.94 -9.81
N ILE A 144 -20.94 -6.43 -8.75
CA ILE A 144 -21.66 -5.78 -7.64
C ILE A 144 -21.63 -4.26 -7.86
N ASP A 145 -22.72 -3.73 -8.40
CA ASP A 145 -22.91 -2.30 -8.55
C ASP A 145 -23.49 -1.70 -7.26
N VAL A 146 -22.81 -0.70 -6.68
CA VAL A 146 -23.22 0.02 -5.46
C VAL A 146 -23.51 1.51 -5.71
N ILE A 147 -23.30 1.99 -6.94
CA ILE A 147 -23.51 3.40 -7.28
C ILE A 147 -24.98 3.75 -7.18
N GLY A 148 -25.27 4.88 -6.52
CA GLY A 148 -26.65 5.31 -6.25
C GLY A 148 -27.39 4.47 -5.20
N LYS A 149 -26.77 3.44 -4.63
CA LYS A 149 -27.38 2.55 -3.62
C LYS A 149 -26.99 2.90 -2.21
N LYS A 150 -27.60 2.23 -1.26
CA LYS A 150 -27.22 2.30 0.16
C LYS A 150 -26.21 1.22 0.47
N MET A 151 -25.18 1.58 1.23
CA MET A 151 -24.10 0.70 1.66
C MET A 151 -24.03 0.67 3.18
N THR A 152 -23.79 -0.50 3.75
CA THR A 152 -23.57 -0.65 5.20
C THR A 152 -22.16 -1.21 5.43
N ILE A 153 -21.38 -0.56 6.29
CA ILE A 153 -20.02 -0.94 6.63
C ILE A 153 -19.94 -1.27 8.12
N ALA A 154 -19.46 -2.46 8.43
CA ALA A 154 -19.21 -2.90 9.80
C ALA A 154 -17.74 -2.64 10.16
N GLY A 155 -17.48 -1.61 10.94
CA GLY A 155 -16.16 -1.14 11.36
C GLY A 155 -15.89 0.30 10.94
N ALA A 156 -15.02 0.99 11.71
CA ALA A 156 -14.56 2.36 11.43
C ALA A 156 -13.03 2.46 11.59
N GLY A 157 -12.30 1.38 11.27
CA GLY A 157 -10.84 1.38 11.22
C GLY A 157 -10.32 1.97 9.91
N GLY A 158 -8.99 2.10 9.78
CA GLY A 158 -8.37 2.75 8.63
C GLY A 158 -8.77 2.19 7.25
N ALA A 159 -8.99 0.87 7.14
CA ALA A 159 -9.49 0.26 5.91
C ALA A 159 -10.95 0.65 5.62
N ALA A 160 -11.82 0.62 6.64
CA ALA A 160 -13.22 1.03 6.53
C ALA A 160 -13.31 2.50 6.09
N THR A 161 -12.57 3.40 6.74
CA THR A 161 -12.53 4.82 6.39
C THR A 161 -12.10 5.06 4.95
N ALA A 162 -11.11 4.32 4.46
CA ALA A 162 -10.69 4.42 3.07
C ALA A 162 -11.79 3.98 2.08
N ILE A 163 -12.52 2.92 2.41
CA ILE A 163 -13.64 2.40 1.63
C ILE A 163 -14.81 3.39 1.66
N GLU A 164 -15.16 3.92 2.84
CA GLU A 164 -16.23 4.89 3.03
C GLU A 164 -16.04 6.13 2.16
N ILE A 165 -14.84 6.72 2.22
CA ILE A 165 -14.53 7.94 1.46
C ILE A 165 -14.52 7.63 -0.04
N GLN A 166 -13.93 6.53 -0.48
CA GLN A 166 -13.93 6.17 -1.89
C GLN A 166 -15.34 5.88 -2.40
N ALA A 167 -16.14 5.12 -1.64
CA ALA A 167 -17.53 4.83 -2.00
C ALA A 167 -18.37 6.11 -2.12
N ALA A 168 -18.15 7.10 -1.23
CA ALA A 168 -18.77 8.40 -1.31
C ALA A 168 -18.34 9.18 -2.56
N LEU A 169 -17.05 9.20 -2.88
CA LEU A 169 -16.50 9.83 -4.08
C LEU A 169 -17.03 9.20 -5.38
N ASP A 170 -17.23 7.89 -5.36
CA ASP A 170 -17.72 7.12 -6.52
C ASP A 170 -19.26 7.24 -6.70
N GLY A 171 -19.98 7.83 -5.75
CA GLY A 171 -21.40 8.10 -5.89
C GLY A 171 -22.35 7.10 -5.22
N VAL A 172 -21.90 6.41 -4.15
CA VAL A 172 -22.80 5.67 -3.26
C VAL A 172 -23.74 6.66 -2.58
N LYS A 173 -25.05 6.39 -2.62
CA LYS A 173 -26.09 7.33 -2.18
C LYS A 173 -26.11 7.54 -0.66
N GLU A 174 -25.89 6.50 0.11
CA GLU A 174 -25.94 6.52 1.58
C GLU A 174 -25.00 5.46 2.14
N ILE A 175 -24.18 5.85 3.12
CA ILE A 175 -23.29 4.91 3.82
C ILE A 175 -23.65 4.91 5.29
N SER A 176 -24.00 3.72 5.83
CA SER A 176 -24.23 3.49 7.24
C SER A 176 -23.05 2.77 7.85
N ILE A 177 -22.46 3.32 8.91
CA ILE A 177 -21.25 2.78 9.55
C ILE A 177 -21.59 2.29 10.95
N PHE A 178 -21.26 1.05 11.24
CA PHE A 178 -21.40 0.46 12.56
C PHE A 178 -20.01 0.27 13.18
N ASN A 179 -19.74 0.95 14.28
CA ASN A 179 -18.48 0.82 15.01
C ASN A 179 -18.75 0.40 16.47
N GLY A 180 -18.65 -0.89 16.74
CA GLY A 180 -18.99 -1.45 18.04
C GLY A 180 -20.49 -1.42 18.36
N LEU A 181 -20.87 -1.73 19.62
CA LEU A 181 -22.25 -1.87 20.02
C LEU A 181 -22.99 -0.55 20.29
N ARG A 182 -22.35 0.63 20.12
CA ARG A 182 -22.90 1.90 20.62
C ARG A 182 -22.89 3.09 19.67
N ASN A 183 -22.25 3.04 18.50
CA ASN A 183 -22.18 4.21 17.62
C ASN A 183 -22.56 3.86 16.19
N LEU A 184 -23.68 4.37 15.74
CA LEU A 184 -24.10 4.38 14.35
C LEU A 184 -23.74 5.75 13.77
N CYS A 185 -22.84 5.79 12.78
CA CYS A 185 -22.60 7.00 11.98
C CYS A 185 -23.28 6.84 10.62
N LYS A 186 -24.00 7.86 10.18
CA LYS A 186 -24.66 7.87 8.88
C LYS A 186 -24.05 8.96 8.01
N PHE A 187 -23.51 8.58 6.87
CA PHE A 187 -23.06 9.52 5.84
C PHE A 187 -24.11 9.63 4.77
N LEU A 188 -24.52 10.86 4.46
CA LEU A 188 -25.38 11.17 3.32
C LEU A 188 -24.52 11.92 2.30
N VAL A 189 -24.37 11.35 1.12
CA VAL A 189 -23.81 12.05 -0.04
C VAL A 189 -24.99 12.69 -0.78
N ASN A 190 -25.09 14.00 -0.73
CA ASN A 190 -26.08 14.73 -1.54
C ASN A 190 -25.46 15.09 -2.89
N ASP A 191 -25.99 14.47 -3.93
CA ASP A 191 -25.61 14.77 -5.30
C ASP A 191 -26.47 15.93 -5.83
N THR A 192 -25.92 17.11 -5.97
CA THR A 192 -26.38 18.02 -7.04
C THR A 192 -25.42 19.14 -7.42
N SER A 193 -24.30 19.39 -6.71
CA SER A 193 -23.39 20.48 -7.16
C SER A 193 -22.10 20.63 -6.36
N GLY A 194 -21.66 19.65 -5.67
CA GLY A 194 -20.47 19.70 -4.84
C GLY A 194 -20.58 18.65 -3.76
N THR A 195 -19.55 17.83 -3.62
CA THR A 195 -19.52 16.73 -2.66
C THR A 195 -19.59 17.29 -1.24
N HIS A 196 -20.78 17.42 -0.68
CA HIS A 196 -20.97 17.71 0.74
C HIS A 196 -21.15 16.38 1.48
N ILE A 197 -20.14 16.01 2.26
CA ILE A 197 -20.24 14.87 3.18
C ILE A 197 -20.80 15.40 4.50
N HIS A 198 -22.06 15.09 4.80
CA HIS A 198 -22.66 15.38 6.09
C HIS A 198 -22.49 14.17 7.03
N MET A 199 -21.82 14.39 8.17
CA MET A 199 -21.65 13.40 9.20
C MET A 199 -22.67 13.67 10.33
N SER A 200 -23.59 12.75 10.56
CA SER A 200 -24.53 12.81 11.68
C SER A 200 -24.22 11.69 12.67
N TYR A 201 -24.01 12.05 13.93
CA TYR A 201 -23.85 11.12 15.05
C TYR A 201 -25.18 10.97 15.77
N PHE A 202 -25.57 9.75 16.08
CA PHE A 202 -26.72 9.43 16.91
C PHE A 202 -26.27 8.57 18.09
#